data_dd44dccac0f05508bd7ee170d2111103
#
_entry.id   dd44dccac0f05508bd7ee170d2111103
#
_cell.length_a   1.000
_cell.length_b   1.000
_cell.length_c   1.000
_cell.angle_alpha   90.00
_cell.angle_beta   90.00
_cell.angle_gamma   90.00
#
_symmetry.space_group_name_H-M   'P 1'
#
loop_
_entity.id
_entity.type
_entity.pdbx_description
1 polymer ?
#
loop_
_entity_poly.entity_id
_entity_poly.type
_entity_poly.pdbx_seq_one_letter_code
_entity_poly.pdbx_strand_id
1 'polypeptide(L)'
;MERLIIKGGNHLSGEIDCSGAKNAGLPILASTILLDDSAFIGNLPHLQDITTKLELLNSMGSNINFHEDGFIEINSSNIILPEARYELVKTMRASILVMGPLVAKYGKAKISQPGGCDIDTRPIDFHLAGLEQMGAKINSDSKYIYLEANKLNPIDFDFPKVSVTGTENLMMAATLIDGVTVLRNCAKEPEVVELANYLNSCGAKIEGVGESNISITGVSNLKSNRWNILLASVNSLSPGEVLELKVIRSDEQLDLKLVTKERPNTPQAL
;
A
#
# COMPACT_ATOMS: atom_id res chain seq x y z
N MET A 1 7.30 18.39 -24.92
CA MET A 1 7.86 18.44 -23.56
C MET A 1 7.14 19.56 -22.83
N GLU A 2 6.40 19.22 -21.79
CA GLU A 2 5.82 20.21 -20.90
C GLU A 2 6.93 20.84 -20.07
N ARG A 3 6.90 22.17 -19.90
CA ARG A 3 7.87 22.91 -19.11
C ARG A 3 7.16 23.59 -17.95
N LEU A 4 7.64 23.34 -16.74
CA LEU A 4 7.23 24.10 -15.56
C LEU A 4 8.19 25.28 -15.39
N ILE A 5 7.67 26.51 -15.43
CA ILE A 5 8.45 27.73 -15.20
C ILE A 5 8.03 28.31 -13.85
N ILE A 6 8.96 28.32 -12.90
CA ILE A 6 8.73 28.84 -11.55
C ILE A 6 9.45 30.18 -11.40
N LYS A 7 8.67 31.26 -11.16
CA LYS A 7 9.22 32.54 -10.74
C LYS A 7 9.14 32.63 -9.23
N GLY A 8 10.28 32.52 -8.58
CA GLY A 8 10.37 32.66 -7.14
C GLY A 8 10.57 34.12 -6.71
N GLY A 9 10.84 34.30 -5.39
CA GLY A 9 11.08 35.62 -4.79
C GLY A 9 9.92 36.19 -3.99
N ASN A 10 8.76 35.50 -3.96
CA ASN A 10 7.65 35.88 -3.10
C ASN A 10 7.83 35.29 -1.71
N HIS A 11 7.56 36.09 -0.68
CA HIS A 11 7.47 35.63 0.69
C HIS A 11 6.17 34.82 0.84
N LEU A 12 6.28 33.55 1.18
CA LEU A 12 5.13 32.68 1.42
C LEU A 12 4.81 32.68 2.92
N SER A 13 3.57 32.91 3.28
CA SER A 13 3.05 32.73 4.63
C SER A 13 1.64 32.15 4.54
N GLY A 14 1.31 31.21 5.42
CA GLY A 14 0.00 30.54 5.45
C GLY A 14 0.11 29.11 5.93
N GLU A 15 -1.04 28.49 6.07
CA GLU A 15 -1.17 27.07 6.42
C GLU A 15 -1.71 26.33 5.19
N ILE A 16 -1.21 25.12 4.95
CA ILE A 16 -1.72 24.22 3.93
C ILE A 16 -1.93 22.84 4.54
N ASP A 17 -3.03 22.20 4.17
CA ASP A 17 -3.26 20.80 4.50
C ASP A 17 -2.49 19.92 3.53
N CYS A 18 -1.68 19.02 4.08
CA CYS A 18 -0.97 18.04 3.29
C CYS A 18 -1.84 16.79 3.10
N SER A 19 -1.92 16.30 1.86
CA SER A 19 -2.54 15.00 1.58
C SER A 19 -1.69 13.85 2.11
N GLY A 20 -2.32 12.69 2.28
CA GLY A 20 -1.64 11.47 2.67
C GLY A 20 -0.61 10.99 1.66
N ALA A 21 0.30 10.12 2.11
CA ALA A 21 1.36 9.58 1.27
C ALA A 21 0.81 8.60 0.22
N LYS A 22 1.18 8.83 -1.05
CA LYS A 22 0.82 7.93 -2.15
C LYS A 22 1.28 6.49 -1.88
N ASN A 23 2.52 6.34 -1.43
CA ASN A 23 3.11 5.02 -1.23
C ASN A 23 2.45 4.22 -0.11
N ALA A 24 1.85 4.88 0.89
CA ALA A 24 1.03 4.23 1.90
C ALA A 24 -0.40 3.96 1.38
N GLY A 25 -0.98 4.87 0.63
CA GLY A 25 -2.32 4.70 0.06
C GLY A 25 -2.43 3.50 -0.88
N LEU A 26 -1.44 3.26 -1.73
CA LEU A 26 -1.48 2.19 -2.73
C LEU A 26 -1.56 0.77 -2.13
N PRO A 27 -0.72 0.38 -1.14
CA PRO A 27 -0.85 -0.92 -0.50
C PRO A 27 -2.11 -1.03 0.38
N ILE A 28 -2.54 0.04 1.07
CA ILE A 28 -3.78 0.05 1.84
C ILE A 28 -4.99 -0.17 0.92
N LEU A 29 -5.04 0.48 -0.25
CA LEU A 29 -6.08 0.21 -1.24
C LEU A 29 -6.06 -1.25 -1.73
N ALA A 30 -4.87 -1.84 -1.94
CA ALA A 30 -4.76 -3.25 -2.31
C ALA A 30 -5.26 -4.18 -1.20
N SER A 31 -5.00 -3.85 0.05
CA SER A 31 -5.38 -4.66 1.21
C SER A 31 -6.89 -4.69 1.45
N THR A 32 -7.68 -3.74 0.88
CA THR A 32 -9.14 -3.79 0.95
C THR A 32 -9.74 -5.04 0.33
N ILE A 33 -9.00 -5.72 -0.56
CA ILE A 33 -9.36 -7.02 -1.12
C ILE A 33 -9.55 -8.08 -0.03
N LEU A 34 -8.77 -7.99 1.07
CA LEU A 34 -8.81 -8.99 2.17
C LEU A 34 -10.04 -8.85 3.06
N LEU A 35 -10.70 -7.70 3.06
CA LEU A 35 -11.82 -7.40 3.95
C LEU A 35 -13.12 -8.06 3.48
N ASP A 36 -13.98 -8.44 4.42
CA ASP A 36 -15.31 -8.95 4.15
C ASP A 36 -16.36 -7.83 4.07
N ASP A 37 -16.04 -6.66 4.61
CA ASP A 37 -16.91 -5.47 4.67
C ASP A 37 -16.33 -4.30 3.85
N SER A 38 -17.08 -3.20 3.75
CA SER A 38 -16.63 -1.95 3.13
C SER A 38 -15.50 -1.29 3.93
N ALA A 39 -14.38 -0.98 3.30
CA ALA A 39 -13.33 -0.12 3.85
C ALA A 39 -13.67 1.36 3.64
N PHE A 40 -13.31 2.22 4.60
CA PHE A 40 -13.45 3.67 4.49
C PHE A 40 -12.07 4.32 4.60
N ILE A 41 -11.51 4.76 3.48
CA ILE A 41 -10.17 5.31 3.40
C ILE A 41 -10.25 6.81 3.10
N GLY A 42 -9.70 7.61 3.99
CA GLY A 42 -9.64 9.08 3.87
C GLY A 42 -8.23 9.59 3.63
N ASN A 43 -8.14 10.88 3.32
CA ASN A 43 -6.88 11.59 3.08
C ASN A 43 -6.02 10.99 1.96
N LEU A 44 -6.63 10.36 0.98
CA LEU A 44 -5.92 9.88 -0.21
C LEU A 44 -5.52 11.07 -1.10
N PRO A 45 -4.27 11.11 -1.62
CA PRO A 45 -3.85 12.17 -2.50
C PRO A 45 -4.52 12.07 -3.89
N HIS A 46 -4.86 13.21 -4.47
CA HIS A 46 -5.40 13.28 -5.84
C HIS A 46 -4.28 13.09 -6.88
N LEU A 47 -3.84 11.84 -7.02
CA LEU A 47 -2.75 11.46 -7.94
C LEU A 47 -3.22 10.37 -8.90
N GLN A 48 -2.63 10.36 -10.11
CA GLN A 48 -2.97 9.40 -11.16
C GLN A 48 -2.86 7.94 -10.68
N ASP A 49 -1.82 7.61 -9.90
CA ASP A 49 -1.63 6.24 -9.39
C ASP A 49 -2.79 5.81 -8.46
N ILE A 50 -3.31 6.72 -7.63
CA ILE A 50 -4.47 6.43 -6.77
C ILE A 50 -5.71 6.19 -7.62
N THR A 51 -5.97 7.06 -8.61
CA THR A 51 -7.09 6.86 -9.55
C THR A 51 -6.97 5.53 -10.29
N THR A 52 -5.80 5.23 -10.84
CA THR A 52 -5.54 3.95 -11.53
C THR A 52 -5.73 2.74 -10.60
N LYS A 53 -5.34 2.84 -9.31
CA LYS A 53 -5.56 1.75 -8.34
C LYS A 53 -7.04 1.53 -8.07
N LEU A 54 -7.82 2.60 -7.91
CA LEU A 54 -9.27 2.51 -7.74
C LEU A 54 -9.94 1.93 -8.99
N GLU A 55 -9.54 2.36 -10.19
CA GLU A 55 -10.01 1.78 -11.46
C GLU A 55 -9.68 0.28 -11.56
N LEU A 56 -8.47 -0.12 -11.11
CA LEU A 56 -8.08 -1.53 -11.07
C LEU A 56 -8.99 -2.34 -10.15
N LEU A 57 -9.23 -1.88 -8.93
CA LEU A 57 -10.15 -2.55 -7.98
C LEU A 57 -11.57 -2.62 -8.52
N ASN A 58 -12.07 -1.52 -9.08
CA ASN A 58 -13.39 -1.49 -9.71
C ASN A 58 -13.51 -2.47 -10.89
N SER A 59 -12.46 -2.57 -11.73
CA SER A 59 -12.42 -3.52 -12.87
C SER A 59 -12.45 -4.99 -12.45
N MET A 60 -12.04 -5.30 -11.22
CA MET A 60 -12.11 -6.63 -10.62
C MET A 60 -13.48 -6.94 -10.01
N GLY A 61 -14.32 -5.92 -9.80
CA GLY A 61 -15.65 -6.05 -9.23
C GLY A 61 -15.84 -5.39 -7.87
N SER A 62 -14.83 -4.63 -7.38
CA SER A 62 -15.02 -3.82 -6.18
C SER A 62 -15.99 -2.68 -6.44
N ASN A 63 -16.86 -2.40 -5.49
CA ASN A 63 -17.73 -1.24 -5.52
C ASN A 63 -17.06 -0.06 -4.80
N ILE A 64 -17.04 1.11 -5.44
CA ILE A 64 -16.33 2.29 -4.94
C ILE A 64 -17.29 3.48 -4.90
N ASN A 65 -17.44 4.09 -3.72
CA ASN A 65 -18.27 5.26 -3.49
C ASN A 65 -17.44 6.40 -2.87
N PHE A 66 -17.62 7.61 -3.39
CA PHE A 66 -16.98 8.82 -2.86
C PHE A 66 -17.97 9.52 -1.94
N HIS A 67 -17.55 9.80 -0.70
CA HIS A 67 -18.33 10.49 0.31
C HIS A 67 -17.96 11.97 0.39
N GLU A 68 -18.93 12.82 0.76
CA GLU A 68 -18.74 14.28 0.89
C GLU A 68 -17.74 14.64 2.00
N ASP A 69 -17.55 13.77 2.99
CA ASP A 69 -16.58 13.93 4.08
C ASP A 69 -15.12 13.60 3.68
N GLY A 70 -14.87 13.35 2.38
CA GLY A 70 -13.56 13.06 1.83
C GLY A 70 -13.09 11.61 1.99
N PHE A 71 -13.93 10.73 2.51
CA PHE A 71 -13.65 9.29 2.53
C PHE A 71 -14.07 8.62 1.23
N ILE A 72 -13.34 7.59 0.84
CA ILE A 72 -13.70 6.67 -0.23
C ILE A 72 -14.09 5.35 0.41
N GLU A 73 -15.32 4.91 0.18
CA GLU A 73 -15.80 3.59 0.55
C GLU A 73 -15.44 2.60 -0.55
N ILE A 74 -14.85 1.48 -0.17
CA ILE A 74 -14.41 0.42 -1.08
C ILE A 74 -14.92 -0.91 -0.55
N ASN A 75 -15.79 -1.56 -1.29
CA ASN A 75 -16.27 -2.90 -0.99
C ASN A 75 -15.72 -3.90 -2.00
N SER A 76 -14.82 -4.76 -1.54
CA SER A 76 -14.16 -5.80 -2.35
C SER A 76 -14.61 -7.22 -1.98
N SER A 77 -15.74 -7.37 -1.26
CA SER A 77 -16.23 -8.68 -0.81
C SER A 77 -16.64 -9.60 -1.97
N ASN A 78 -17.00 -9.04 -3.12
CA ASN A 78 -17.53 -9.76 -4.29
C ASN A 78 -16.67 -9.55 -5.55
N ILE A 79 -15.35 -9.74 -5.44
CA ILE A 79 -14.49 -9.71 -6.63
C ILE A 79 -14.85 -10.90 -7.54
N ILE A 80 -15.32 -10.60 -8.74
CA ILE A 80 -15.75 -11.58 -9.74
C ILE A 80 -14.56 -12.01 -10.60
N LEU A 81 -13.69 -11.05 -10.93
CA LEU A 81 -12.58 -11.25 -11.83
C LEU A 81 -11.25 -10.89 -11.14
N PRO A 82 -10.54 -11.85 -10.52
CA PRO A 82 -9.25 -11.60 -9.86
C PRO A 82 -8.11 -11.42 -10.90
N GLU A 83 -8.29 -10.45 -11.80
CA GLU A 83 -7.40 -10.17 -12.92
C GLU A 83 -6.97 -8.69 -12.93
N ALA A 84 -5.67 -8.44 -12.85
CA ALA A 84 -5.08 -7.13 -13.08
C ALA A 84 -4.68 -6.99 -14.56
N ARG A 85 -5.50 -6.24 -15.31
CA ARG A 85 -5.38 -6.09 -16.76
C ARG A 85 -4.19 -5.25 -17.18
N TYR A 86 -3.61 -5.59 -18.32
CA TYR A 86 -2.40 -4.94 -18.86
C TYR A 86 -2.52 -3.42 -18.96
N GLU A 87 -3.64 -2.90 -19.44
CA GLU A 87 -3.86 -1.46 -19.66
C GLU A 87 -3.68 -0.64 -18.37
N LEU A 88 -4.05 -1.19 -17.21
CA LEU A 88 -3.90 -0.54 -15.91
C LEU A 88 -2.55 -0.85 -15.26
N VAL A 89 -2.05 -2.08 -15.40
CA VAL A 89 -0.77 -2.50 -14.81
C VAL A 89 0.42 -1.78 -15.45
N LYS A 90 0.41 -1.60 -16.79
CA LYS A 90 1.52 -0.95 -17.50
C LYS A 90 1.79 0.49 -17.06
N THR A 91 0.78 1.18 -16.55
CA THR A 91 0.87 2.57 -16.11
C THR A 91 1.26 2.73 -14.65
N MET A 92 1.09 1.65 -13.85
CA MET A 92 1.32 1.68 -12.41
C MET A 92 1.92 0.37 -11.89
N ARG A 93 3.21 0.39 -11.57
CA ARG A 93 3.93 -0.80 -11.04
C ARG A 93 3.35 -1.35 -9.74
N ALA A 94 2.81 -0.50 -8.88
CA ALA A 94 2.15 -0.90 -7.63
C ALA A 94 0.89 -1.76 -7.85
N SER A 95 0.47 -1.99 -9.09
CA SER A 95 -0.57 -2.96 -9.42
C SER A 95 -0.23 -4.38 -8.96
N ILE A 96 1.07 -4.72 -8.86
CA ILE A 96 1.53 -6.01 -8.35
C ILE A 96 1.07 -6.30 -6.91
N LEU A 97 0.79 -5.28 -6.11
CA LEU A 97 0.36 -5.42 -4.71
C LEU A 97 -0.99 -6.12 -4.52
N VAL A 98 -1.79 -6.27 -5.57
CA VAL A 98 -3.05 -7.04 -5.48
C VAL A 98 -2.81 -8.55 -5.53
N MET A 99 -1.61 -9.00 -5.90
CA MET A 99 -1.28 -10.42 -6.10
C MET A 99 -1.47 -11.24 -4.82
N GLY A 100 -0.82 -10.83 -3.73
CA GLY A 100 -0.90 -11.51 -2.43
C GLY A 100 -2.35 -11.55 -1.90
N PRO A 101 -3.04 -10.41 -1.79
CA PRO A 101 -4.44 -10.38 -1.37
C PRO A 101 -5.36 -11.26 -2.22
N LEU A 102 -5.23 -11.24 -3.54
CA LEU A 102 -6.07 -12.03 -4.42
C LEU A 102 -5.86 -13.54 -4.23
N VAL A 103 -4.61 -13.99 -4.18
CA VAL A 103 -4.35 -15.42 -4.01
C VAL A 103 -4.70 -15.90 -2.60
N ALA A 104 -4.51 -15.06 -1.57
CA ALA A 104 -4.86 -15.42 -0.20
C ALA A 104 -6.37 -15.53 0.00
N LYS A 105 -7.18 -14.64 -0.57
CA LYS A 105 -8.63 -14.62 -0.37
C LYS A 105 -9.39 -15.47 -1.36
N TYR A 106 -8.99 -15.43 -2.64
CA TYR A 106 -9.74 -16.07 -3.73
C TYR A 106 -9.07 -17.34 -4.28
N GLY A 107 -7.89 -17.70 -3.78
CA GLY A 107 -7.12 -18.86 -4.24
C GLY A 107 -6.55 -18.72 -5.65
N LYS A 108 -6.71 -17.57 -6.30
CA LYS A 108 -6.22 -17.31 -7.65
C LYS A 108 -5.95 -15.84 -7.90
N ALA A 109 -4.97 -15.56 -8.75
CA ALA A 109 -4.71 -14.22 -9.27
C ALA A 109 -4.17 -14.32 -10.70
N LYS A 110 -4.59 -13.41 -11.57
CA LYS A 110 -4.03 -13.22 -12.91
C LYS A 110 -3.53 -11.78 -13.03
N ILE A 111 -2.23 -11.62 -13.11
CA ILE A 111 -1.60 -10.31 -13.12
C ILE A 111 -0.86 -10.14 -14.45
N SER A 112 -1.12 -9.04 -15.16
CA SER A 112 -0.32 -8.72 -16.33
C SER A 112 1.15 -8.53 -15.92
N GLN A 113 2.06 -9.04 -16.75
CA GLN A 113 3.48 -8.74 -16.55
C GLN A 113 3.70 -7.23 -16.59
N PRO A 114 4.44 -6.66 -15.64
CA PRO A 114 4.74 -5.24 -15.67
C PRO A 114 5.50 -4.94 -16.94
N GLY A 115 4.94 -4.07 -17.80
CA GLY A 115 5.59 -3.62 -19.03
C GLY A 115 6.95 -3.01 -18.70
N GLY A 116 7.94 -3.30 -19.53
CA GLY A 116 9.29 -2.79 -19.39
C GLY A 116 9.30 -1.27 -19.43
N CYS A 117 9.54 -0.65 -18.29
CA CYS A 117 10.03 0.71 -18.24
C CYS A 117 11.55 0.61 -18.19
N ASP A 118 12.26 1.17 -19.18
CA ASP A 118 13.72 1.08 -19.36
C ASP A 118 14.56 1.66 -18.20
N ILE A 119 13.91 2.14 -17.13
CA ILE A 119 14.59 2.91 -16.06
C ILE A 119 14.97 2.06 -14.86
N ASP A 120 14.29 0.94 -14.58
CA ASP A 120 14.70 0.05 -13.47
C ASP A 120 13.99 -1.32 -13.54
N THR A 121 14.76 -2.38 -13.71
CA THR A 121 14.30 -3.78 -13.56
C THR A 121 14.21 -4.12 -12.09
N ARG A 122 13.14 -3.66 -11.41
CA ARG A 122 12.86 -4.15 -10.06
C ARG A 122 12.22 -5.53 -10.18
N PRO A 123 12.92 -6.60 -9.83
CA PRO A 123 12.42 -7.95 -9.99
C PRO A 123 11.19 -8.16 -9.10
N ILE A 124 10.16 -8.81 -9.66
CA ILE A 124 9.00 -9.30 -8.90
C ILE A 124 9.29 -10.68 -8.28
N ASP A 125 10.51 -11.16 -8.45
CA ASP A 125 10.94 -12.50 -8.09
C ASP A 125 10.71 -12.80 -6.60
N PHE A 126 10.90 -11.81 -5.71
CA PHE A 126 10.67 -12.00 -4.28
C PHE A 126 9.19 -12.19 -3.94
N HIS A 127 8.29 -11.52 -4.66
CA HIS A 127 6.84 -11.73 -4.51
C HIS A 127 6.47 -13.16 -4.90
N LEU A 128 6.98 -13.59 -6.05
CA LEU A 128 6.70 -14.92 -6.59
C LEU A 128 7.31 -16.01 -5.70
N ALA A 129 8.59 -15.88 -5.33
CA ALA A 129 9.27 -16.85 -4.48
C ALA A 129 8.57 -17.04 -3.12
N GLY A 130 8.15 -15.94 -2.47
CA GLY A 130 7.43 -16.01 -1.21
C GLY A 130 6.06 -16.69 -1.36
N LEU A 131 5.27 -16.31 -2.39
CA LEU A 131 3.96 -16.92 -2.63
C LEU A 131 4.08 -18.40 -3.07
N GLU A 132 5.11 -18.76 -3.84
CA GLU A 132 5.40 -20.14 -4.19
C GLU A 132 5.75 -20.97 -2.95
N GLN A 133 6.59 -20.42 -2.05
CA GLN A 133 6.90 -21.08 -0.78
C GLN A 133 5.65 -21.21 0.11
N MET A 134 4.71 -20.26 0.06
CA MET A 134 3.40 -20.39 0.71
C MET A 134 2.53 -21.49 0.08
N GLY A 135 2.90 -22.02 -1.08
CA GLY A 135 2.21 -23.12 -1.76
C GLY A 135 1.38 -22.70 -2.97
N ALA A 136 1.51 -21.47 -3.45
CA ALA A 136 0.89 -21.06 -4.70
C ALA A 136 1.61 -21.73 -5.89
N LYS A 137 0.84 -22.23 -6.84
CA LYS A 137 1.34 -22.68 -8.14
C LYS A 137 1.40 -21.47 -9.05
N ILE A 138 2.58 -21.26 -9.65
CA ILE A 138 2.84 -20.08 -10.48
C ILE A 138 3.13 -20.54 -11.92
N ASN A 139 2.40 -20.00 -12.85
CA ASN A 139 2.65 -20.14 -14.28
C ASN A 139 2.71 -18.77 -14.94
N SER A 140 3.42 -18.63 -16.02
CA SER A 140 3.47 -17.39 -16.77
C SER A 140 3.52 -17.63 -18.28
N ASP A 141 2.93 -16.72 -19.03
CA ASP A 141 3.11 -16.58 -20.47
C ASP A 141 3.75 -15.22 -20.79
N SER A 142 3.80 -14.85 -22.05
CA SER A 142 4.40 -13.57 -22.48
C SER A 142 3.66 -12.32 -21.98
N LYS A 143 2.44 -12.45 -21.44
CA LYS A 143 1.57 -11.33 -21.06
C LYS A 143 1.16 -11.35 -19.59
N TYR A 144 0.99 -12.55 -19.01
CA TYR A 144 0.39 -12.71 -17.71
C TYR A 144 1.18 -13.67 -16.82
N ILE A 145 1.05 -13.43 -15.51
CA ILE A 145 1.44 -14.33 -14.43
C ILE A 145 0.15 -14.85 -13.82
N TYR A 146 0.06 -16.15 -13.67
CA TYR A 146 -1.08 -16.87 -13.09
C TYR A 146 -0.65 -17.50 -11.78
N LEU A 147 -1.42 -17.24 -10.73
CA LEU A 147 -1.23 -17.85 -9.42
C LEU A 147 -2.49 -18.62 -9.04
N GLU A 148 -2.29 -19.83 -8.55
CA GLU A 148 -3.37 -20.69 -8.05
C GLU A 148 -2.95 -21.36 -6.76
N ALA A 149 -3.81 -21.36 -5.75
CA ALA A 149 -3.62 -22.08 -4.50
C ALA A 149 -4.96 -22.59 -3.97
N ASN A 150 -5.02 -23.88 -3.63
CA ASN A 150 -6.17 -24.41 -2.90
C ASN A 150 -6.13 -23.98 -1.43
N LYS A 151 -4.94 -23.89 -0.85
CA LYS A 151 -4.66 -23.42 0.49
C LYS A 151 -3.22 -22.90 0.51
N LEU A 152 -3.02 -21.73 1.12
CA LEU A 152 -1.69 -21.24 1.44
C LEU A 152 -1.27 -21.71 2.83
N ASN A 153 0.04 -21.87 3.03
CA ASN A 153 0.64 -22.33 4.28
C ASN A 153 1.53 -21.21 4.86
N PRO A 154 1.67 -21.16 6.19
CA PRO A 154 2.60 -20.24 6.83
C PRO A 154 4.04 -20.63 6.48
N ILE A 155 4.91 -19.63 6.39
CA ILE A 155 6.31 -19.81 6.00
C ILE A 155 7.25 -19.01 6.93
N ASP A 156 8.52 -19.38 6.93
CA ASP A 156 9.63 -18.54 7.38
C ASP A 156 10.41 -18.15 6.11
N PHE A 157 10.31 -16.86 5.72
CA PHE A 157 10.86 -16.36 4.47
C PHE A 157 11.86 -15.24 4.73
N ASP A 158 13.09 -15.43 4.27
CA ASP A 158 14.15 -14.42 4.34
C ASP A 158 14.32 -13.75 2.98
N PHE A 159 14.06 -12.44 2.92
CA PHE A 159 14.26 -11.68 1.70
C PHE A 159 15.74 -11.60 1.36
N PRO A 160 16.18 -12.08 0.18
CA PRO A 160 17.58 -11.99 -0.24
C PRO A 160 18.09 -10.53 -0.29
N LYS A 161 17.18 -9.60 -0.51
CA LYS A 161 17.37 -8.15 -0.49
C LYS A 161 16.12 -7.48 0.04
N VAL A 162 16.26 -6.43 0.84
CA VAL A 162 15.13 -5.61 1.31
C VAL A 162 14.26 -5.16 0.13
N SER A 163 12.96 -5.41 0.24
CA SER A 163 11.96 -5.04 -0.77
C SER A 163 10.71 -4.51 -0.11
N VAL A 164 10.38 -3.25 -0.34
CA VAL A 164 9.17 -2.61 0.18
C VAL A 164 7.93 -3.35 -0.28
N THR A 165 7.69 -3.38 -1.59
CA THR A 165 6.50 -4.02 -2.17
C THR A 165 6.46 -5.54 -1.94
N GLY A 166 7.62 -6.21 -1.85
CA GLY A 166 7.71 -7.61 -1.49
C GLY A 166 7.22 -7.85 -0.06
N THR A 167 7.71 -7.05 0.90
CA THR A 167 7.27 -7.09 2.30
C THR A 167 5.77 -6.84 2.41
N GLU A 168 5.26 -5.77 1.79
CA GLU A 168 3.84 -5.43 1.78
C GLU A 168 2.97 -6.56 1.23
N ASN A 169 3.36 -7.14 0.10
CA ASN A 169 2.58 -8.15 -0.59
C ASN A 169 2.51 -9.48 0.19
N LEU A 170 3.66 -9.96 0.70
CA LEU A 170 3.68 -11.19 1.50
C LEU A 170 3.04 -10.98 2.88
N MET A 171 3.20 -9.82 3.49
CA MET A 171 2.51 -9.45 4.73
C MET A 171 0.99 -9.49 4.55
N MET A 172 0.46 -8.88 3.50
CA MET A 172 -0.96 -8.93 3.18
C MET A 172 -1.46 -10.38 2.97
N ALA A 173 -0.73 -11.17 2.19
CA ALA A 173 -1.10 -12.56 1.95
C ALA A 173 -1.15 -13.38 3.25
N ALA A 174 -0.17 -13.19 4.14
CA ALA A 174 -0.04 -13.93 5.39
C ALA A 174 -1.18 -13.69 6.39
N THR A 175 -1.90 -12.55 6.29
CA THR A 175 -2.95 -12.20 7.26
C THR A 175 -4.11 -13.20 7.33
N LEU A 176 -4.40 -13.90 6.22
CA LEU A 176 -5.48 -14.90 6.15
C LEU A 176 -4.96 -16.35 6.15
N ILE A 177 -3.66 -16.60 6.34
CA ILE A 177 -3.07 -17.93 6.35
C ILE A 177 -3.06 -18.48 7.77
N ASP A 178 -3.76 -19.58 8.02
CA ASP A 178 -3.80 -20.25 9.32
C ASP A 178 -2.39 -20.67 9.78
N GLY A 179 -1.96 -20.16 10.93
CA GLY A 179 -0.64 -20.36 11.50
C GLY A 179 0.17 -19.05 11.59
N VAL A 180 1.48 -19.19 11.78
CA VAL A 180 2.41 -18.06 11.94
C VAL A 180 3.38 -18.01 10.77
N THR A 181 3.33 -16.91 10.02
CA THR A 181 4.32 -16.58 8.99
C THR A 181 5.36 -15.64 9.57
N VAL A 182 6.62 -15.90 9.33
CA VAL A 182 7.75 -15.04 9.70
C VAL A 182 8.40 -14.53 8.42
N LEU A 183 8.48 -13.21 8.29
CA LEU A 183 9.20 -12.54 7.22
C LEU A 183 10.46 -11.90 7.80
N ARG A 184 11.64 -12.18 7.20
CA ARG A 184 12.95 -11.69 7.62
C ARG A 184 13.52 -10.74 6.59
N ASN A 185 14.43 -9.88 7.03
CA ASN A 185 15.05 -8.84 6.20
C ASN A 185 14.01 -7.95 5.51
N CYS A 186 12.94 -7.64 6.26
CA CYS A 186 11.82 -6.81 5.80
C CYS A 186 12.22 -5.36 5.60
N ALA A 187 11.48 -4.68 4.73
CA ALA A 187 11.48 -3.24 4.61
C ALA A 187 10.88 -2.59 5.87
N LYS A 188 11.40 -1.40 6.24
CA LYS A 188 11.02 -0.67 7.48
C LYS A 188 10.45 0.71 7.18
N GLU A 189 10.24 1.01 5.92
CA GLU A 189 9.73 2.28 5.44
C GLU A 189 8.38 2.61 6.08
N PRO A 190 8.07 3.88 6.31
CA PRO A 190 6.84 4.32 6.97
C PRO A 190 5.56 3.76 6.34
N GLU A 191 5.54 3.59 5.00
CA GLU A 191 4.40 3.01 4.29
C GLU A 191 4.16 1.53 4.64
N VAL A 192 5.22 0.75 4.92
CA VAL A 192 5.11 -0.65 5.38
C VAL A 192 4.53 -0.68 6.80
N VAL A 193 5.01 0.23 7.64
CA VAL A 193 4.52 0.39 9.03
C VAL A 193 3.04 0.80 9.01
N GLU A 194 2.67 1.74 8.17
CA GLU A 194 1.29 2.22 8.07
C GLU A 194 0.34 1.13 7.56
N LEU A 195 0.75 0.35 6.55
CA LEU A 195 -0.02 -0.80 6.08
C LEU A 195 -0.26 -1.83 7.20
N ALA A 196 0.79 -2.17 7.97
CA ALA A 196 0.67 -3.10 9.08
C ALA A 196 -0.27 -2.58 10.17
N ASN A 197 -0.18 -1.30 10.52
CA ASN A 197 -1.07 -0.67 11.50
C ASN A 197 -2.53 -0.65 11.00
N TYR A 198 -2.75 -0.35 9.73
CA TYR A 198 -4.08 -0.44 9.13
C TYR A 198 -4.64 -1.87 9.21
N LEU A 199 -3.88 -2.87 8.79
CA LEU A 199 -4.29 -4.28 8.86
C LEU A 199 -4.56 -4.72 10.30
N ASN A 200 -3.73 -4.33 11.26
CA ASN A 200 -3.95 -4.59 12.69
C ASN A 200 -5.24 -3.93 13.19
N SER A 201 -5.54 -2.71 12.74
CA SER A 201 -6.81 -2.04 13.07
C SER A 201 -8.02 -2.78 12.48
N CYS A 202 -7.84 -3.53 11.41
CA CYS A 202 -8.84 -4.41 10.79
C CYS A 202 -8.94 -5.80 11.45
N GLY A 203 -8.10 -6.08 12.47
CA GLY A 203 -8.11 -7.33 13.23
C GLY A 203 -7.02 -8.32 12.84
N ALA A 204 -6.06 -7.94 11.99
CA ALA A 204 -4.86 -8.74 11.77
C ALA A 204 -3.99 -8.81 13.03
N LYS A 205 -3.04 -9.73 13.05
CA LYS A 205 -2.08 -9.92 14.15
C LYS A 205 -0.68 -9.89 13.59
N ILE A 206 -0.15 -8.66 13.44
CA ILE A 206 1.17 -8.38 12.87
C ILE A 206 2.03 -7.76 13.95
N GLU A 207 3.17 -8.39 14.25
CA GLU A 207 4.15 -7.98 15.25
C GLU A 207 5.50 -7.71 14.58
N GLY A 208 6.38 -6.94 15.24
CA GLY A 208 7.70 -6.57 14.70
C GLY A 208 7.64 -5.50 13.60
N VAL A 209 6.56 -4.73 13.58
CA VAL A 209 6.36 -3.64 12.60
C VAL A 209 7.45 -2.58 12.77
N GLY A 210 8.12 -2.22 11.66
CA GLY A 210 9.28 -1.32 11.70
C GLY A 210 10.60 -2.00 12.03
N GLU A 211 10.57 -3.30 12.35
CA GLU A 211 11.74 -4.13 12.56
C GLU A 211 12.15 -4.85 11.27
N SER A 212 13.34 -5.49 11.28
CA SER A 212 13.76 -6.32 10.14
C SER A 212 13.03 -7.67 10.05
N ASN A 213 12.37 -8.09 11.13
CA ASN A 213 11.61 -9.32 11.19
C ASN A 213 10.17 -9.01 11.58
N ILE A 214 9.23 -9.48 10.79
CA ILE A 214 7.79 -9.32 11.00
C ILE A 214 7.18 -10.70 11.20
N SER A 215 6.38 -10.86 12.25
CA SER A 215 5.61 -12.07 12.52
C SER A 215 4.12 -11.79 12.28
N ILE A 216 3.47 -12.64 11.49
CA ILE A 216 2.07 -12.52 11.14
C ILE A 216 1.35 -13.80 11.57
N THR A 217 0.44 -13.67 12.55
CA THR A 217 -0.48 -14.76 12.91
C THR A 217 -1.75 -14.62 12.10
N GLY A 218 -2.07 -15.60 11.28
CA GLY A 218 -3.23 -15.59 10.42
C GLY A 218 -4.55 -15.55 11.20
N VAL A 219 -5.54 -14.90 10.61
CA VAL A 219 -6.91 -14.77 11.15
C VAL A 219 -7.92 -15.27 10.14
N SER A 220 -9.11 -15.66 10.62
CA SER A 220 -10.16 -16.19 9.75
C SER A 220 -10.82 -15.12 8.88
N ASN A 221 -10.85 -13.87 9.36
CA ASN A 221 -11.45 -12.73 8.65
C ASN A 221 -10.85 -11.42 9.16
N LEU A 222 -10.93 -10.40 8.30
CA LEU A 222 -10.59 -9.02 8.63
C LEU A 222 -11.85 -8.16 8.51
N LYS A 223 -12.04 -7.26 9.48
CA LYS A 223 -13.15 -6.33 9.53
C LYS A 223 -12.71 -4.94 9.15
N SER A 224 -13.59 -4.22 8.51
CA SER A 224 -13.34 -2.84 8.10
C SER A 224 -13.13 -1.91 9.30
N ASN A 225 -12.34 -0.87 9.06
CA ASN A 225 -12.23 0.31 9.90
C ASN A 225 -12.15 1.56 9.02
N ARG A 226 -12.42 2.72 9.62
CA ARG A 226 -12.13 4.02 8.98
C ARG A 226 -10.66 4.36 9.19
N TRP A 227 -9.98 4.69 8.12
CA TRP A 227 -8.55 4.99 8.15
C TRP A 227 -8.22 6.24 7.33
N ASN A 228 -7.44 7.14 7.91
CA ASN A 228 -6.88 8.27 7.19
C ASN A 228 -5.41 8.00 6.89
N ILE A 229 -5.05 8.07 5.62
CA ILE A 229 -3.66 7.93 5.20
C ILE A 229 -2.83 9.06 5.80
N LEU A 230 -1.73 8.70 6.44
CA LEU A 230 -0.81 9.63 7.07
C LEU A 230 0.30 10.03 6.11
N LEU A 231 0.93 11.17 6.38
CA LEU A 231 2.17 11.56 5.71
C LEU A 231 3.34 10.80 6.33
N ALA A 232 4.10 10.09 5.52
CA ALA A 232 5.25 9.31 6.00
C ALA A 232 6.27 10.15 6.79
N SER A 233 6.51 11.39 6.37
CA SER A 233 7.45 12.31 7.04
C SER A 233 6.92 12.89 8.35
N VAL A 234 5.63 12.82 8.63
CA VAL A 234 4.99 13.32 9.85
C VAL A 234 4.85 12.22 10.91
N ASN A 235 4.78 10.96 10.49
CA ASN A 235 4.63 9.82 11.39
C ASN A 235 5.82 9.61 12.34
N SER A 236 6.99 10.12 12.00
CA SER A 236 8.19 10.04 12.84
C SER A 236 8.35 11.23 13.80
N LEU A 237 7.50 12.25 13.69
CA LEU A 237 7.58 13.47 14.49
C LEU A 237 6.51 13.49 15.56
N SER A 238 6.91 13.71 16.81
CA SER A 238 5.98 14.00 17.91
C SER A 238 5.40 15.42 17.79
N PRO A 239 4.19 15.68 18.29
CA PRO A 239 3.65 17.04 18.34
C PRO A 239 4.61 18.01 19.00
N GLY A 240 4.88 19.14 18.35
CA GLY A 240 5.84 20.13 18.81
C GLY A 240 7.27 19.97 18.29
N GLU A 241 7.58 18.86 17.62
CA GLU A 241 8.88 18.72 16.93
C GLU A 241 8.94 19.59 15.68
N VAL A 242 10.15 20.04 15.38
CA VAL A 242 10.40 20.95 14.25
C VAL A 242 10.96 20.14 13.09
N LEU A 243 10.26 20.15 11.96
CA LEU A 243 10.78 19.65 10.69
C LEU A 243 11.56 20.77 10.02
N GLU A 244 12.87 20.59 9.85
CA GLU A 244 13.69 21.50 9.08
C GLU A 244 13.75 21.06 7.61
N LEU A 245 13.21 21.89 6.72
CA LEU A 245 13.29 21.67 5.28
C LEU A 245 14.36 22.60 4.70
N LYS A 246 15.35 21.99 4.03
CA LYS A 246 16.34 22.73 3.26
C LYS A 246 15.89 22.79 1.81
N VAL A 247 15.54 23.97 1.34
CA VAL A 247 15.23 24.21 -0.06
C VAL A 247 16.42 24.87 -0.71
N ILE A 248 17.07 24.17 -1.64
CA ILE A 248 18.20 24.72 -2.40
C ILE A 248 17.66 25.33 -3.70
N ARG A 249 17.92 26.61 -3.90
CA ARG A 249 17.50 27.34 -5.08
C ARG A 249 18.68 28.14 -5.64
N SER A 250 19.13 27.82 -6.84
CA SER A 250 20.20 28.54 -7.60
C SER A 250 21.40 28.80 -6.78
N ASP A 251 21.95 28.46 -5.87
CA ASP A 251 23.04 28.76 -4.94
C ASP A 251 22.61 29.40 -3.61
N GLU A 252 21.30 29.67 -3.41
CA GLU A 252 20.78 30.11 -2.11
C GLU A 252 20.06 28.96 -1.41
N GLN A 253 20.44 28.73 -0.16
CA GLN A 253 19.79 27.77 0.73
C GLN A 253 18.72 28.50 1.55
N LEU A 254 17.48 28.04 1.47
CA LEU A 254 16.37 28.48 2.32
C LEU A 254 16.09 27.38 3.34
N ASP A 255 16.23 27.73 4.62
CA ASP A 255 15.87 26.86 5.73
C ASP A 255 14.43 27.19 6.17
N LEU A 256 13.51 26.25 5.95
CA LEU A 256 12.13 26.33 6.40
C LEU A 256 11.94 25.48 7.65
N LYS A 257 11.28 26.05 8.65
CA LYS A 257 10.92 25.33 9.87
C LYS A 257 9.41 25.12 9.92
N LEU A 258 8.99 23.87 9.91
CA LEU A 258 7.62 23.46 10.15
C LEU A 258 7.51 22.90 11.56
N VAL A 259 6.60 23.47 12.35
CA VAL A 259 6.29 22.94 13.70
C VAL A 259 5.07 22.04 13.58
N THR A 260 5.24 20.78 13.98
CA THR A 260 4.13 19.83 14.02
C THR A 260 3.15 20.20 15.13
N LYS A 261 1.86 20.19 14.84
CA LYS A 261 0.78 20.37 15.82
C LYS A 261 0.03 19.05 16.01
N GLU A 262 -0.50 18.83 17.19
CA GLU A 262 -1.50 17.77 17.38
C GLU A 262 -2.67 18.00 16.43
N ARG A 263 -3.12 16.92 15.79
CA ARG A 263 -4.37 16.94 15.03
C ARG A 263 -5.51 17.30 15.99
N PRO A 264 -6.40 18.26 15.65
CA PRO A 264 -7.61 18.43 16.41
C PRO A 264 -8.35 17.11 16.51
N ASN A 265 -8.70 16.67 17.70
CA ASN A 265 -9.48 15.45 17.92
C ASN A 265 -10.70 15.51 17.02
N THR A 266 -10.78 14.65 16.02
CA THR A 266 -12.03 14.43 15.28
C THR A 266 -13.07 14.00 16.32
N PRO A 267 -14.25 14.62 16.37
CA PRO A 267 -15.27 14.21 17.32
C PRO A 267 -15.51 12.71 17.17
N GLN A 268 -15.35 11.96 18.26
CA GLN A 268 -15.81 10.58 18.30
C GLN A 268 -17.31 10.62 17.97
N ALA A 269 -17.68 9.99 16.85
CA ALA A 269 -19.08 9.79 16.55
C ALA A 269 -19.70 8.98 17.69
N LEU A 270 -20.69 9.60 18.34
CA LEU A 270 -21.59 8.96 19.29
C LEU A 270 -22.40 7.86 18.63
#